data_f070a049efe20e52c64f419a485944e7
#
_entry.id   f070a049efe20e52c64f419a485944e7
#
_cell.length_a   1.000
_cell.length_b   1.000
_cell.length_c   1.000
_cell.angle_alpha   90.00
_cell.angle_beta   90.00
_cell.angle_gamma   90.00
#
_symmetry.space_group_name_H-M   'P 1'
#
loop_
_entity.id
_entity.type
_entity.pdbx_description
1 polymer ?
#
loop_
_entity_poly.entity_id
_entity_poly.type
_entity_poly.pdbx_seq_one_letter_code
_entity_poly.pdbx_strand_id
1 'polypeptide(L)'
;MSRSAFSPSPPSMAIEIASRRVTVLSVGRTSGGPAVTAHATEPLPPGAVTPSLVGPNIAATGVVADALKRALDRAGLRAERRAALVVPDAIARVSLLTFQQVPAKAADLDQLIRWQMKKGTPFPLEEAQVTHLPAHSGEGGTTFAAVVARRDVIAQYEAVTEAAGIHAGLVDLSSFNVMNAIMAAGATSTSDWLVVCLAPEGTTLAILRGTQLMFYRHRAAVEAEPLSSLVHQTAMYHEDRLGGSRFSRVWVSGTSDDVRDDIGGRLGLAAEPVDVRPAANVTAESMDVLDALAAGVGVLLRDRKAA
;
A
#
# COMPACT_ATOMS: atom_id res chain seq x y z
N MET A 1 -7.41 13.83 18.41
CA MET A 1 -8.04 14.82 17.49
C MET A 1 -9.54 14.53 17.43
N SER A 2 -10.38 15.47 17.84
CA SER A 2 -11.84 15.33 17.80
C SER A 2 -12.30 15.34 16.34
N ARG A 3 -13.03 14.32 15.89
CA ARG A 3 -13.66 14.32 14.57
C ARG A 3 -14.65 15.47 14.49
N SER A 4 -14.53 16.31 13.48
CA SER A 4 -15.56 17.31 13.16
C SER A 4 -16.87 16.57 12.89
N ALA A 5 -17.99 17.08 13.43
CA ALA A 5 -19.33 16.53 13.19
C ALA A 5 -19.72 16.49 11.69
N PHE A 6 -18.96 17.18 10.85
CA PHE A 6 -19.17 17.28 9.39
C PHE A 6 -18.12 16.48 8.58
N SER A 7 -17.23 15.71 9.24
CA SER A 7 -16.31 14.83 8.49
C SER A 7 -17.10 13.65 7.94
N PRO A 8 -17.06 13.40 6.62
CA PRO A 8 -17.75 12.25 6.03
C PRO A 8 -17.18 10.96 6.65
N SER A 9 -18.08 10.00 6.91
CA SER A 9 -17.66 8.68 7.39
C SER A 9 -16.68 8.05 6.39
N PRO A 10 -15.59 7.39 6.86
CA PRO A 10 -14.70 6.67 5.98
C PRO A 10 -15.47 5.60 5.20
N PRO A 11 -15.04 5.28 3.97
CA PRO A 11 -15.66 4.21 3.19
C PRO A 11 -15.65 2.88 3.96
N SER A 12 -16.70 2.08 3.80
CA SER A 12 -16.77 0.70 4.30
C SER A 12 -16.29 -0.32 3.27
N MET A 13 -16.11 0.11 2.02
CA MET A 13 -15.69 -0.69 0.88
C MET A 13 -14.32 -0.23 0.40
N ALA A 14 -13.47 -1.20 0.01
CA ALA A 14 -12.22 -0.98 -0.69
C ALA A 14 -12.26 -1.64 -2.07
N ILE A 15 -11.59 -1.02 -3.03
CA ILE A 15 -11.34 -1.52 -4.38
C ILE A 15 -9.83 -1.50 -4.58
N GLU A 16 -9.21 -2.62 -4.90
CA GLU A 16 -7.84 -2.68 -5.38
C GLU A 16 -7.85 -2.93 -6.89
N ILE A 17 -7.14 -2.10 -7.64
CA ILE A 17 -6.90 -2.29 -9.08
C ILE A 17 -5.41 -2.58 -9.26
N ALA A 18 -5.06 -3.86 -9.41
CA ALA A 18 -3.72 -4.34 -9.66
C ALA A 18 -3.53 -4.69 -11.16
N SER A 19 -2.31 -5.00 -11.58
CA SER A 19 -2.01 -5.29 -12.99
C SER A 19 -2.74 -6.51 -13.56
N ARG A 20 -3.11 -7.49 -12.71
CA ARG A 20 -3.73 -8.76 -13.15
C ARG A 20 -5.11 -9.03 -12.56
N ARG A 21 -5.59 -8.20 -11.64
CA ARG A 21 -6.88 -8.41 -10.96
C ARG A 21 -7.48 -7.10 -10.47
N VAL A 22 -8.80 -7.15 -10.28
CA VAL A 22 -9.53 -6.19 -9.45
C VAL A 22 -10.08 -6.95 -8.26
N THR A 23 -9.83 -6.46 -7.05
CA THR A 23 -10.37 -7.02 -5.81
C THR A 23 -11.29 -5.98 -5.16
N VAL A 24 -12.47 -6.40 -4.75
CA VAL A 24 -13.40 -5.60 -3.96
C VAL A 24 -13.64 -6.28 -2.62
N LEU A 25 -13.73 -5.51 -1.56
CA LEU A 25 -14.13 -6.03 -0.27
C LEU A 25 -14.83 -4.98 0.58
N SER A 26 -15.61 -5.42 1.55
CA SER A 26 -16.17 -4.55 2.57
C SER A 26 -15.85 -5.07 3.97
N VAL A 27 -15.64 -4.13 4.92
CA VAL A 27 -15.37 -4.43 6.32
C VAL A 27 -16.47 -3.83 7.17
N GLY A 28 -17.23 -4.70 7.80
CA GLY A 28 -18.25 -4.35 8.79
C GLY A 28 -17.76 -4.52 10.23
N ARG A 29 -18.67 -4.31 11.19
CA ARG A 29 -18.48 -4.63 12.61
C ARG A 29 -19.40 -5.78 13.00
N THR A 30 -18.83 -6.78 13.67
CA THR A 30 -19.55 -7.88 14.31
C THR A 30 -19.34 -7.81 15.83
N SER A 31 -20.01 -8.67 16.58
CA SER A 31 -19.77 -8.82 18.04
C SER A 31 -18.32 -9.22 18.37
N GLY A 32 -17.61 -9.86 17.42
CA GLY A 32 -16.20 -10.25 17.55
C GLY A 32 -15.19 -9.20 17.02
N GLY A 33 -15.65 -8.00 16.64
CA GLY A 33 -14.77 -6.96 16.10
C GLY A 33 -14.95 -6.71 14.60
N PRO A 34 -13.93 -6.16 13.92
CA PRO A 34 -13.94 -5.97 12.47
C PRO A 34 -14.07 -7.31 11.73
N ALA A 35 -14.84 -7.35 10.66
CA ALA A 35 -14.99 -8.54 9.83
C ALA A 35 -15.11 -8.15 8.36
N VAL A 36 -14.48 -8.93 7.48
CA VAL A 36 -14.73 -8.85 6.04
C VAL A 36 -16.10 -9.46 5.78
N THR A 37 -17.06 -8.61 5.43
CA THR A 37 -18.47 -9.01 5.25
C THR A 37 -18.79 -9.45 3.83
N ALA A 38 -17.98 -9.01 2.86
CA ALA A 38 -18.09 -9.38 1.47
C ALA A 38 -16.75 -9.16 0.77
N HIS A 39 -16.42 -10.02 -0.19
CA HIS A 39 -15.26 -9.83 -1.08
C HIS A 39 -15.44 -10.59 -2.39
N ALA A 40 -14.80 -10.13 -3.44
CA ALA A 40 -14.62 -10.84 -4.69
C ALA A 40 -13.38 -10.33 -5.44
N THR A 41 -12.78 -11.22 -6.22
CA THR A 41 -11.66 -10.90 -7.10
C THR A 41 -11.98 -11.32 -8.53
N GLU A 42 -11.75 -10.43 -9.49
CA GLU A 42 -11.89 -10.68 -10.93
C GLU A 42 -10.53 -10.55 -11.61
N PRO A 43 -10.16 -11.51 -12.47
CA PRO A 43 -8.93 -11.41 -13.25
C PRO A 43 -9.05 -10.32 -14.32
N LEU A 44 -7.91 -9.71 -14.65
CA LEU A 44 -7.76 -8.77 -15.75
C LEU A 44 -6.95 -9.39 -16.89
N PRO A 45 -7.29 -9.09 -18.15
CA PRO A 45 -6.48 -9.48 -19.29
C PRO A 45 -5.07 -8.88 -19.18
N PRO A 46 -4.03 -9.60 -19.66
CA PRO A 46 -2.67 -9.05 -19.71
C PRO A 46 -2.64 -7.71 -20.46
N GLY A 47 -1.95 -6.71 -19.90
CA GLY A 47 -1.82 -5.38 -20.48
C GLY A 47 -3.03 -4.45 -20.29
N ALA A 48 -4.13 -4.90 -19.67
CA ALA A 48 -5.25 -4.01 -19.34
C ALA A 48 -4.85 -2.90 -18.34
N VAL A 49 -4.01 -3.26 -17.39
CA VAL A 49 -3.36 -2.33 -16.44
C VAL A 49 -1.86 -2.58 -16.48
N THR A 50 -1.09 -1.53 -16.76
CA THR A 50 0.38 -1.54 -16.80
C THR A 50 0.90 -0.42 -15.92
N PRO A 51 1.05 -0.66 -14.61
CA PRO A 51 1.43 0.38 -13.67
C PRO A 51 2.79 1.01 -13.99
N SER A 52 2.82 2.33 -14.05
CA SER A 52 4.00 3.12 -14.40
C SER A 52 3.94 4.50 -13.75
N LEU A 53 5.09 5.00 -13.35
CA LEU A 53 5.22 6.34 -12.78
C LEU A 53 4.98 7.46 -13.81
N VAL A 54 5.27 7.22 -15.08
CA VAL A 54 5.33 8.28 -16.12
C VAL A 54 4.41 8.07 -17.30
N GLY A 55 3.95 6.84 -17.54
CA GLY A 55 3.15 6.48 -18.70
C GLY A 55 1.66 6.32 -18.40
N PRO A 56 0.82 6.15 -19.43
CA PRO A 56 -0.55 5.72 -19.23
C PRO A 56 -0.58 4.32 -18.60
N ASN A 57 -1.44 4.14 -17.61
CA ASN A 57 -1.51 2.90 -16.83
C ASN A 57 -2.66 1.99 -17.26
N ILE A 58 -3.74 2.55 -17.76
CA ILE A 58 -4.96 1.80 -18.11
C ILE A 58 -5.20 1.91 -19.61
N ALA A 59 -4.99 0.79 -20.30
CA ALA A 59 -5.11 0.75 -21.76
C ALA A 59 -6.57 0.87 -22.24
N ALA A 60 -7.52 0.32 -21.48
CA ALA A 60 -8.94 0.31 -21.81
C ALA A 60 -9.78 0.39 -20.54
N THR A 61 -10.21 1.59 -20.16
CA THR A 61 -11.02 1.85 -18.97
C THR A 61 -12.27 0.95 -18.89
N GLY A 62 -12.96 0.75 -20.01
CA GLY A 62 -14.16 -0.10 -20.07
C GLY A 62 -13.90 -1.56 -19.67
N VAL A 63 -12.79 -2.15 -20.11
CA VAL A 63 -12.43 -3.53 -19.76
C VAL A 63 -12.22 -3.70 -18.26
N VAL A 64 -11.49 -2.75 -17.63
CA VAL A 64 -11.22 -2.79 -16.18
C VAL A 64 -12.49 -2.47 -15.40
N ALA A 65 -13.31 -1.52 -15.87
CA ALA A 65 -14.58 -1.17 -15.24
C ALA A 65 -15.59 -2.34 -15.30
N ASP A 66 -15.61 -3.11 -16.40
CA ASP A 66 -16.50 -4.27 -16.51
C ASP A 66 -16.04 -5.41 -15.57
N ALA A 67 -14.73 -5.61 -15.39
CA ALA A 67 -14.22 -6.53 -14.37
C ALA A 67 -14.61 -6.05 -12.96
N LEU A 68 -14.48 -4.76 -12.68
CA LEU A 68 -14.92 -4.17 -11.40
C LEU A 68 -16.42 -4.38 -11.18
N LYS A 69 -17.26 -4.17 -12.18
CA LYS A 69 -18.72 -4.40 -12.08
C LYS A 69 -19.02 -5.86 -11.74
N ARG A 70 -18.34 -6.83 -12.40
CA ARG A 70 -18.51 -8.27 -12.08
C ARG A 70 -18.07 -8.59 -10.65
N ALA A 71 -16.95 -8.01 -10.18
CA ALA A 71 -16.51 -8.19 -8.80
C ALA A 71 -17.54 -7.64 -7.80
N LEU A 72 -18.08 -6.44 -8.05
CA LEU A 72 -19.13 -5.85 -7.24
C LEU A 72 -20.42 -6.69 -7.21
N ASP A 73 -20.82 -7.26 -8.36
CA ASP A 73 -21.98 -8.15 -8.44
C ASP A 73 -21.77 -9.42 -7.62
N ARG A 74 -20.60 -10.07 -7.76
CA ARG A 74 -20.27 -11.31 -7.02
C ARG A 74 -20.15 -11.08 -5.52
N ALA A 75 -19.65 -9.93 -5.09
CA ALA A 75 -19.57 -9.56 -3.69
C ALA A 75 -20.90 -9.03 -3.11
N GLY A 76 -21.92 -8.77 -3.95
CA GLY A 76 -23.17 -8.14 -3.50
C GLY A 76 -23.01 -6.66 -3.12
N LEU A 77 -21.99 -5.97 -3.63
CA LEU A 77 -21.62 -4.59 -3.28
C LEU A 77 -22.08 -3.54 -4.31
N ARG A 78 -22.97 -3.89 -5.22
CA ARG A 78 -23.48 -2.98 -6.29
C ARG A 78 -24.19 -1.73 -5.78
N ALA A 79 -24.74 -1.76 -4.57
CA ALA A 79 -25.44 -0.63 -3.96
C ALA A 79 -24.48 0.43 -3.41
N GLU A 80 -23.23 0.08 -3.16
CA GLU A 80 -22.22 1.00 -2.65
C GLU A 80 -21.89 2.08 -3.68
N ARG A 81 -21.62 3.30 -3.20
CA ARG A 81 -21.32 4.46 -4.04
C ARG A 81 -19.96 5.09 -3.74
N ARG A 82 -19.32 4.69 -2.65
CA ARG A 82 -18.04 5.24 -2.19
C ARG A 82 -17.10 4.11 -1.78
N ALA A 83 -15.85 4.22 -2.21
CA ALA A 83 -14.79 3.28 -1.85
C ALA A 83 -13.48 3.99 -1.50
N ALA A 84 -12.63 3.30 -0.75
CA ALA A 84 -11.20 3.53 -0.77
C ALA A 84 -10.62 2.78 -1.98
N LEU A 85 -9.83 3.47 -2.80
CA LEU A 85 -9.19 2.92 -3.97
C LEU A 85 -7.72 2.64 -3.65
N VAL A 86 -7.31 1.39 -3.79
CA VAL A 86 -5.93 0.95 -3.63
C VAL A 86 -5.33 0.75 -5.02
N VAL A 87 -4.15 1.32 -5.21
CA VAL A 87 -3.43 1.35 -6.49
C VAL A 87 -2.02 0.80 -6.34
N PRO A 88 -1.39 0.29 -7.42
CA PRO A 88 -0.03 -0.26 -7.37
C PRO A 88 1.02 0.76 -6.97
N ASP A 89 2.05 0.31 -6.25
CA ASP A 89 3.16 1.18 -5.81
C ASP A 89 3.94 1.80 -6.98
N ALA A 90 3.99 1.12 -8.11
CA ALA A 90 4.70 1.58 -9.32
C ALA A 90 4.17 2.89 -9.93
N ILE A 91 2.96 3.33 -9.55
CA ILE A 91 2.40 4.61 -10.03
C ILE A 91 2.93 5.83 -9.28
N ALA A 92 3.63 5.60 -8.17
CA ALA A 92 4.10 6.67 -7.31
C ALA A 92 5.58 6.51 -6.94
N ARG A 93 6.21 7.63 -6.63
CA ARG A 93 7.52 7.65 -6.00
C ARG A 93 7.36 7.99 -4.52
N VAL A 94 7.91 7.14 -3.67
CA VAL A 94 8.00 7.37 -2.22
C VAL A 94 9.44 7.73 -1.86
N SER A 95 9.63 8.75 -1.04
CA SER A 95 10.93 9.16 -0.52
C SER A 95 10.83 9.48 0.97
N LEU A 96 11.80 9.01 1.74
CA LEU A 96 11.94 9.38 3.14
C LEU A 96 12.84 10.63 3.21
N LEU A 97 12.27 11.74 3.71
CA LEU A 97 12.92 13.04 3.79
C LEU A 97 13.08 13.45 5.25
N THR A 98 14.33 13.63 5.70
CA THR A 98 14.63 14.00 7.09
C THR A 98 14.93 15.49 7.19
N PHE A 99 14.30 16.16 8.16
CA PHE A 99 14.47 17.56 8.47
C PHE A 99 14.90 17.72 9.92
N GLN A 100 16.02 18.40 10.15
CA GLN A 100 16.48 18.74 11.51
C GLN A 100 15.51 19.73 12.17
N GLN A 101 14.97 20.66 11.39
CA GLN A 101 13.96 21.62 11.83
C GLN A 101 12.74 21.50 10.93
N VAL A 102 11.61 21.19 11.54
CA VAL A 102 10.33 21.10 10.84
C VAL A 102 9.64 22.45 10.89
N PRO A 103 9.24 23.04 9.76
CA PRO A 103 8.47 24.29 9.74
C PRO A 103 7.20 24.17 10.59
N ALA A 104 6.91 25.21 11.37
CA ALA A 104 5.71 25.23 12.22
C ALA A 104 4.41 25.34 11.39
N LYS A 105 4.47 25.96 10.22
CA LYS A 105 3.32 26.08 9.32
C LYS A 105 3.29 24.92 8.33
N ALA A 106 2.15 24.25 8.24
CA ALA A 106 1.96 23.13 7.29
C ALA A 106 2.25 23.51 5.83
N ALA A 107 1.91 24.72 5.41
CA ALA A 107 2.18 25.21 4.06
C ALA A 107 3.68 25.32 3.76
N ASP A 108 4.48 25.77 4.72
CA ASP A 108 5.94 25.88 4.55
C ASP A 108 6.59 24.50 4.49
N LEU A 109 6.08 23.53 5.28
CA LEU A 109 6.51 22.14 5.21
C LEU A 109 6.16 21.52 3.86
N ASP A 110 4.95 21.75 3.33
CA ASP A 110 4.54 21.24 2.01
C ASP A 110 5.46 21.80 0.91
N GLN A 111 5.76 23.10 0.95
CA GLN A 111 6.69 23.72 -0.01
C GLN A 111 8.09 23.14 0.07
N LEU A 112 8.61 22.91 1.28
CA LEU A 112 9.93 22.33 1.51
C LEU A 112 10.01 20.89 0.99
N ILE A 113 8.99 20.08 1.26
CA ILE A 113 8.89 18.71 0.75
C ILE A 113 8.83 18.71 -0.78
N ARG A 114 7.98 19.55 -1.38
CA ARG A 114 7.90 19.68 -2.84
C ARG A 114 9.24 20.08 -3.45
N TRP A 115 9.93 21.02 -2.83
CA TRP A 115 11.25 21.43 -3.32
C TRP A 115 12.28 20.29 -3.31
N GLN A 116 12.29 19.47 -2.25
CA GLN A 116 13.16 18.29 -2.18
C GLN A 116 12.78 17.20 -3.19
N MET A 117 11.48 16.94 -3.38
CA MET A 117 10.99 15.93 -4.32
C MET A 117 11.29 16.29 -5.78
N LYS A 118 11.42 17.59 -6.11
CA LYS A 118 11.64 18.07 -7.48
C LYS A 118 12.85 17.43 -8.15
N LYS A 119 13.97 17.25 -7.43
CA LYS A 119 15.23 16.70 -8.00
C LYS A 119 15.13 15.23 -8.41
N GLY A 120 14.22 14.49 -7.81
CA GLY A 120 14.10 13.05 -8.05
C GLY A 120 12.84 12.65 -8.83
N THR A 121 11.99 13.59 -9.21
CA THR A 121 10.73 13.33 -9.91
C THR A 121 10.94 13.54 -11.40
N PRO A 122 10.61 12.55 -12.27
CA PRO A 122 10.88 12.62 -13.72
C PRO A 122 9.82 13.44 -14.50
N PHE A 123 8.96 14.20 -13.82
CA PHE A 123 7.93 15.05 -14.40
C PHE A 123 7.73 16.32 -13.56
N PRO A 124 7.10 17.37 -14.11
CA PRO A 124 6.82 18.61 -13.37
C PRO A 124 5.93 18.37 -12.15
N LEU A 125 6.29 18.93 -10.99
CA LEU A 125 5.48 18.78 -9.76
C LEU A 125 4.14 19.52 -9.82
N GLU A 126 3.98 20.42 -10.75
CA GLU A 126 2.73 21.12 -11.06
C GLU A 126 1.68 20.15 -11.61
N GLU A 127 2.11 19.05 -12.26
CA GLU A 127 1.25 17.95 -12.75
C GLU A 127 1.04 16.85 -11.70
N ALA A 128 1.69 16.97 -10.54
CA ALA A 128 1.69 15.93 -9.52
C ALA A 128 0.71 16.20 -8.37
N GLN A 129 0.19 15.12 -7.81
CA GLN A 129 -0.28 15.07 -6.44
C GLN A 129 0.91 14.73 -5.55
N VAL A 130 1.16 15.57 -4.54
CA VAL A 130 2.18 15.34 -3.52
C VAL A 130 1.49 15.26 -2.17
N THR A 131 1.75 14.19 -1.42
CA THR A 131 1.29 14.01 -0.05
C THR A 131 2.46 13.61 0.84
N HIS A 132 2.34 13.82 2.15
CA HIS A 132 3.35 13.40 3.09
C HIS A 132 2.74 13.07 4.44
N LEU A 133 3.42 12.20 5.18
CA LEU A 133 3.06 11.82 6.55
C LEU A 133 4.34 11.62 7.38
N PRO A 134 4.31 11.85 8.70
CA PRO A 134 5.43 11.53 9.57
C PRO A 134 5.74 10.03 9.51
N ALA A 135 7.01 9.69 9.28
CA ALA A 135 7.51 8.32 9.25
C ALA A 135 8.13 7.94 10.60
N HIS A 136 9.13 8.69 11.04
CA HIS A 136 9.76 8.52 12.36
C HIS A 136 10.45 9.82 12.80
N SER A 137 10.82 9.88 14.08
CA SER A 137 11.66 10.96 14.63
C SER A 137 12.82 10.35 15.44
N GLY A 138 13.97 11.02 15.42
CA GLY A 138 15.18 10.60 16.13
C GLY A 138 16.16 11.75 16.28
N GLU A 139 17.40 11.45 16.67
CA GLU A 139 18.47 12.46 16.88
C GLU A 139 18.77 13.29 15.63
N GLY A 140 18.58 12.70 14.43
CA GLY A 140 18.76 13.39 13.14
C GLY A 140 17.61 14.32 12.72
N GLY A 141 16.52 14.39 13.50
CA GLY A 141 15.33 15.17 13.20
C GLY A 141 14.08 14.33 12.96
N THR A 142 13.11 14.92 12.25
CA THR A 142 11.87 14.23 11.86
C THR A 142 11.90 13.84 10.39
N THR A 143 11.64 12.57 10.12
CA THR A 143 11.54 12.01 8.76
C THR A 143 10.08 11.92 8.33
N PHE A 144 9.82 12.36 7.12
CA PHE A 144 8.51 12.26 6.47
C PHE A 144 8.59 11.29 5.29
N ALA A 145 7.58 10.44 5.15
CA ALA A 145 7.34 9.72 3.92
C ALA A 145 6.59 10.65 2.96
N ALA A 146 7.29 11.11 1.94
CA ALA A 146 6.73 11.96 0.87
C ALA A 146 6.39 11.07 -0.33
N VAL A 147 5.16 11.19 -0.83
CA VAL A 147 4.64 10.42 -1.96
C VAL A 147 4.28 11.38 -3.08
N VAL A 148 4.75 11.09 -4.28
CA VAL A 148 4.42 11.86 -5.49
C VAL A 148 3.91 10.93 -6.58
N ALA A 149 2.77 11.28 -7.16
CA ALA A 149 2.18 10.58 -8.31
C ALA A 149 1.63 11.60 -9.31
N ARG A 150 1.58 11.26 -10.58
CA ARG A 150 0.97 12.10 -11.62
C ARG A 150 -0.55 12.14 -11.44
N ARG A 151 -1.14 13.33 -11.54
CA ARG A 151 -2.60 13.50 -11.42
C ARG A 151 -3.36 12.80 -12.53
N ASP A 152 -2.83 12.83 -13.75
CA ASP A 152 -3.45 12.16 -14.89
C ASP A 152 -3.40 10.63 -14.79
N VAL A 153 -2.37 10.06 -14.12
CA VAL A 153 -2.30 8.64 -13.80
C VAL A 153 -3.34 8.29 -12.73
N ILE A 154 -3.42 9.05 -11.64
CA ILE A 154 -4.46 8.85 -10.61
C ILE A 154 -5.85 8.90 -11.24
N ALA A 155 -6.11 9.92 -12.08
CA ALA A 155 -7.39 10.09 -12.76
C ALA A 155 -7.80 8.89 -13.64
N GLN A 156 -6.84 8.13 -14.22
CA GLN A 156 -7.16 6.91 -14.96
C GLN A 156 -7.78 5.83 -14.04
N TYR A 157 -7.26 5.66 -12.83
CA TYR A 157 -7.81 4.70 -11.86
C TYR A 157 -9.16 5.17 -11.32
N GLU A 158 -9.30 6.47 -11.02
CA GLU A 158 -10.58 7.06 -10.60
C GLU A 158 -11.64 6.92 -11.69
N ALA A 159 -11.30 7.11 -12.97
CA ALA A 159 -12.21 6.95 -14.09
C ALA A 159 -12.76 5.50 -14.21
N VAL A 160 -11.99 4.48 -13.82
CA VAL A 160 -12.48 3.10 -13.76
C VAL A 160 -13.58 2.96 -12.71
N THR A 161 -13.36 3.52 -11.51
CA THR A 161 -14.36 3.45 -10.43
C THR A 161 -15.60 4.24 -10.78
N GLU A 162 -15.46 5.41 -11.39
CA GLU A 162 -16.57 6.24 -11.86
C GLU A 162 -17.40 5.54 -12.94
N ALA A 163 -16.75 4.85 -13.91
CA ALA A 163 -17.43 4.05 -14.92
C ALA A 163 -18.19 2.84 -14.34
N ALA A 164 -17.87 2.42 -13.12
CA ALA A 164 -18.63 1.44 -12.35
C ALA A 164 -19.68 2.06 -11.41
N GLY A 165 -19.80 3.39 -11.39
CA GLY A 165 -20.73 4.14 -10.53
C GLY A 165 -20.27 4.32 -9.09
N ILE A 166 -18.95 4.20 -8.85
CA ILE A 166 -18.32 4.32 -7.52
C ILE A 166 -17.45 5.58 -7.49
N HIS A 167 -17.58 6.38 -6.45
CA HIS A 167 -16.70 7.50 -6.17
C HIS A 167 -15.52 7.06 -5.28
N ALA A 168 -14.30 7.26 -5.75
CA ALA A 168 -13.09 7.03 -4.96
C ALA A 168 -12.91 8.19 -3.96
N GLY A 169 -13.29 7.96 -2.70
CA GLY A 169 -13.16 8.98 -1.64
C GLY A 169 -11.75 9.10 -1.06
N LEU A 170 -10.87 8.17 -1.42
CA LEU A 170 -9.49 8.06 -1.01
C LEU A 170 -8.75 7.21 -2.04
N VAL A 171 -7.53 7.62 -2.40
CA VAL A 171 -6.61 6.81 -3.21
C VAL A 171 -5.33 6.59 -2.41
N ASP A 172 -4.87 5.33 -2.33
CA ASP A 172 -3.71 4.98 -1.52
C ASP A 172 -2.91 3.82 -2.14
N LEU A 173 -1.64 3.67 -1.78
CA LEU A 173 -0.72 2.66 -2.32
C LEU A 173 -0.90 1.29 -1.67
N SER A 174 -0.74 0.23 -2.46
CA SER A 174 -0.94 -1.15 -2.01
C SER A 174 -0.03 -1.51 -0.83
N SER A 175 1.28 -1.27 -0.91
CA SER A 175 2.21 -1.66 0.15
C SER A 175 1.98 -0.94 1.48
N PHE A 176 1.60 0.35 1.47
CA PHE A 176 1.23 1.04 2.71
C PHE A 176 0.05 0.38 3.39
N ASN A 177 -0.89 -0.11 2.62
CA ASN A 177 -2.09 -0.75 3.16
C ASN A 177 -1.84 -2.21 3.56
N VAL A 178 -0.92 -2.92 2.91
CA VAL A 178 -0.41 -4.20 3.43
C VAL A 178 0.24 -3.99 4.81
N MET A 179 1.10 -2.97 4.98
CA MET A 179 1.67 -2.61 6.28
C MET A 179 0.58 -2.26 7.31
N ASN A 180 -0.44 -1.51 6.91
CA ASN A 180 -1.58 -1.18 7.78
C ASN A 180 -2.34 -2.45 8.22
N ALA A 181 -2.53 -3.43 7.35
CA ALA A 181 -3.16 -4.70 7.71
C ALA A 181 -2.33 -5.49 8.73
N ILE A 182 -1.03 -5.60 8.52
CA ILE A 182 -0.09 -6.23 9.47
C ILE A 182 -0.16 -5.52 10.83
N MET A 183 -0.13 -4.19 10.85
CA MET A 183 -0.24 -3.40 12.08
C MET A 183 -1.60 -3.59 12.77
N ALA A 184 -2.69 -3.63 12.00
CA ALA A 184 -4.04 -3.86 12.51
C ALA A 184 -4.20 -5.27 13.10
N ALA A 185 -3.50 -6.26 12.56
CA ALA A 185 -3.43 -7.61 13.10
C ALA A 185 -2.65 -7.71 14.44
N GLY A 186 -2.06 -6.61 14.93
CA GLY A 186 -1.24 -6.61 16.13
C GLY A 186 0.12 -7.28 15.93
N ALA A 187 0.51 -7.52 14.69
CA ALA A 187 1.71 -8.26 14.32
C ALA A 187 2.98 -7.38 14.31
N THR A 188 2.93 -6.23 14.99
CA THR A 188 4.06 -5.31 15.17
C THR A 188 5.02 -5.81 16.24
N SER A 189 6.31 -5.49 16.05
CA SER A 189 7.36 -5.70 17.05
C SER A 189 7.97 -4.35 17.43
N THR A 190 8.45 -4.20 18.67
CA THR A 190 9.26 -3.04 19.07
C THR A 190 10.64 -3.03 18.39
N SER A 191 11.12 -4.20 17.95
CA SER A 191 12.31 -4.37 17.11
C SER A 191 11.97 -4.20 15.63
N ASP A 192 12.99 -4.11 14.79
CA ASP A 192 12.83 -3.91 13.36
C ASP A 192 12.24 -5.16 12.69
N TRP A 193 11.29 -4.94 11.80
CA TRP A 193 10.66 -5.97 10.98
C TRP A 193 10.59 -5.53 9.52
N LEU A 194 10.63 -6.53 8.62
CA LEU A 194 10.68 -6.32 7.18
C LEU A 194 9.36 -6.71 6.53
N VAL A 195 8.91 -5.90 5.57
CA VAL A 195 7.83 -6.23 4.65
C VAL A 195 8.37 -6.29 3.23
N VAL A 196 8.06 -7.35 2.52
CA VAL A 196 8.35 -7.53 1.09
C VAL A 196 7.04 -7.72 0.36
N CYS A 197 6.66 -6.79 -0.50
CA CYS A 197 5.49 -6.89 -1.36
C CYS A 197 5.95 -7.16 -2.79
N LEU A 198 5.53 -8.29 -3.34
CA LEU A 198 5.86 -8.72 -4.69
C LEU A 198 4.65 -8.53 -5.60
N ALA A 199 4.86 -7.86 -6.72
CA ALA A 199 3.85 -7.66 -7.77
C ALA A 199 4.50 -7.85 -9.14
N PRO A 200 3.73 -8.15 -10.19
CA PRO A 200 4.28 -8.28 -11.55
C PRO A 200 5.01 -7.05 -12.05
N GLU A 201 4.60 -5.87 -11.60
CA GLU A 201 5.19 -4.58 -11.94
C GLU A 201 6.43 -4.20 -11.13
N GLY A 202 6.73 -4.89 -10.02
CA GLY A 202 7.89 -4.60 -9.20
C GLY A 202 7.84 -5.15 -7.79
N THR A 203 8.88 -4.85 -7.03
CA THR A 203 9.05 -5.28 -5.64
C THR A 203 9.15 -4.06 -4.73
N THR A 204 8.39 -4.06 -3.66
CA THR A 204 8.48 -3.07 -2.57
C THR A 204 9.04 -3.72 -1.32
N LEU A 205 10.06 -3.08 -0.72
CA LEU A 205 10.63 -3.47 0.58
C LEU A 205 10.49 -2.30 1.55
N ALA A 206 10.03 -2.60 2.76
CA ALA A 206 9.91 -1.61 3.82
C ALA A 206 10.40 -2.17 5.15
N ILE A 207 11.17 -1.38 5.90
CA ILE A 207 11.59 -1.70 7.26
C ILE A 207 10.81 -0.82 8.21
N LEU A 208 10.19 -1.43 9.22
CA LEU A 208 9.46 -0.72 10.26
C LEU A 208 10.05 -1.04 11.64
N ARG A 209 9.98 -0.06 12.53
CA ARG A 209 10.29 -0.20 13.96
C ARG A 209 9.03 0.15 14.76
N GLY A 210 8.39 -0.85 15.33
CA GLY A 210 7.04 -0.65 15.85
C GLY A 210 6.08 -0.31 14.70
N THR A 211 5.54 0.90 14.75
CA THR A 211 4.67 1.46 13.70
C THR A 211 5.38 2.55 12.87
N GLN A 212 6.66 2.76 13.10
CA GLN A 212 7.46 3.80 12.43
C GLN A 212 8.12 3.24 11.18
N LEU A 213 7.97 3.93 10.04
CA LEU A 213 8.60 3.56 8.78
C LEU A 213 10.05 4.06 8.77
N MET A 214 11.02 3.13 8.82
CA MET A 214 12.46 3.42 8.86
C MET A 214 13.09 3.42 7.47
N PHE A 215 12.56 2.59 6.55
CA PHE A 215 13.06 2.45 5.19
C PHE A 215 11.91 2.08 4.25
N TYR A 216 11.98 2.58 3.03
CA TYR A 216 11.07 2.21 1.94
C TYR A 216 11.81 2.22 0.61
N ARG A 217 11.64 1.18 -0.18
CA ARG A 217 12.17 1.07 -1.53
C ARG A 217 11.18 0.35 -2.43
N HIS A 218 10.83 0.96 -3.54
CA HIS A 218 10.18 0.27 -4.65
C HIS A 218 11.15 0.12 -5.81
N ARG A 219 11.20 -1.06 -6.43
CA ARG A 219 11.95 -1.38 -7.65
C ARG A 219 11.00 -1.89 -8.70
N ALA A 220 10.93 -1.19 -9.83
CA ALA A 220 10.12 -1.60 -10.96
C ALA A 220 10.72 -2.87 -11.60
N ALA A 221 9.87 -3.78 -12.08
CA ALA A 221 10.29 -5.04 -12.70
C ALA A 221 11.20 -4.83 -13.93
N VAL A 222 11.02 -3.71 -14.65
CA VAL A 222 11.87 -3.35 -15.80
C VAL A 222 13.34 -3.07 -15.43
N GLU A 223 13.66 -2.82 -14.16
CA GLU A 223 15.03 -2.64 -13.69
C GLU A 223 15.80 -3.96 -13.61
N ALA A 224 15.11 -5.10 -13.78
CA ALA A 224 15.67 -6.47 -13.85
C ALA A 224 16.61 -6.84 -12.68
N GLU A 225 16.50 -6.18 -11.54
CA GLU A 225 17.31 -6.49 -10.36
C GLU A 225 16.76 -7.76 -9.67
N PRO A 226 17.60 -8.80 -9.44
CA PRO A 226 17.14 -10.02 -8.80
C PRO A 226 16.60 -9.77 -7.38
N LEU A 227 15.51 -10.44 -7.03
CA LEU A 227 14.91 -10.35 -5.68
C LEU A 227 15.94 -10.64 -4.58
N SER A 228 16.82 -11.62 -4.80
CA SER A 228 17.90 -11.95 -3.88
C SER A 228 18.84 -10.78 -3.60
N SER A 229 19.17 -9.99 -4.62
CA SER A 229 20.00 -8.79 -4.48
C SER A 229 19.27 -7.70 -3.70
N LEU A 230 17.99 -7.49 -3.98
CA LEU A 230 17.15 -6.50 -3.27
C LEU A 230 17.05 -6.83 -1.79
N VAL A 231 16.79 -8.10 -1.44
CA VAL A 231 16.71 -8.56 -0.05
C VAL A 231 18.07 -8.40 0.64
N HIS A 232 19.15 -8.82 0.01
CA HIS A 232 20.51 -8.68 0.55
C HIS A 232 20.89 -7.22 0.80
N GLN A 233 20.71 -6.35 -0.19
CA GLN A 233 21.00 -4.91 -0.06
C GLN A 233 20.16 -4.26 1.05
N THR A 234 18.92 -4.71 1.23
CA THR A 234 18.05 -4.18 2.27
C THR A 234 18.52 -4.62 3.66
N ALA A 235 18.99 -5.86 3.81
CA ALA A 235 19.60 -6.35 5.05
C ALA A 235 20.90 -5.59 5.38
N MET A 236 21.77 -5.39 4.41
CA MET A 236 22.99 -4.59 4.57
C MET A 236 22.70 -3.14 4.96
N TYR A 237 21.68 -2.51 4.32
CA TYR A 237 21.26 -1.16 4.70
C TYR A 237 20.75 -1.11 6.15
N HIS A 238 20.00 -2.14 6.58
CA HIS A 238 19.51 -2.25 7.94
C HIS A 238 20.68 -2.30 8.96
N GLU A 239 21.69 -3.10 8.69
CA GLU A 239 22.87 -3.21 9.54
C GLU A 239 23.69 -1.91 9.55
N ASP A 240 24.06 -1.40 8.38
CA ASP A 240 25.01 -0.30 8.22
C ASP A 240 24.41 1.08 8.55
N ARG A 241 23.15 1.29 8.28
CA ARG A 241 22.51 2.62 8.34
C ARG A 241 21.48 2.78 9.45
N LEU A 242 20.80 1.69 9.81
CA LEU A 242 19.78 1.73 10.85
C LEU A 242 20.28 1.14 12.19
N GLY A 243 21.53 0.63 12.22
CA GLY A 243 22.14 0.03 13.41
C GLY A 243 21.43 -1.25 13.86
N GLY A 244 20.71 -1.90 12.95
CA GLY A 244 20.02 -3.17 13.20
C GLY A 244 20.98 -4.35 13.12
N SER A 245 20.68 -5.44 13.81
CA SER A 245 21.45 -6.68 13.73
C SER A 245 20.69 -7.80 13.04
N ARG A 246 19.39 -7.91 13.32
CA ARG A 246 18.46 -8.89 12.74
C ARG A 246 17.05 -8.33 12.71
N PHE A 247 16.29 -8.75 11.70
CA PHE A 247 14.84 -8.54 11.72
C PHE A 247 14.19 -9.44 12.76
N SER A 248 13.19 -8.90 13.46
CA SER A 248 12.39 -9.69 14.40
C SER A 248 11.33 -10.52 13.69
N ARG A 249 10.83 -10.04 12.55
CA ARG A 249 9.83 -10.69 11.68
C ARG A 249 10.04 -10.27 10.24
N VAL A 250 9.64 -11.14 9.33
CA VAL A 250 9.65 -10.88 7.88
C VAL A 250 8.29 -11.26 7.33
N TRP A 251 7.59 -10.30 6.76
CA TRP A 251 6.30 -10.50 6.12
C TRP A 251 6.45 -10.42 4.60
N VAL A 252 5.85 -11.35 3.89
CA VAL A 252 5.92 -11.40 2.42
C VAL A 252 4.52 -11.54 1.85
N SER A 253 4.18 -10.66 0.91
CA SER A 253 2.93 -10.63 0.18
C SER A 253 3.16 -10.79 -1.33
N GLY A 254 2.21 -11.37 -2.03
CA GLY A 254 2.20 -11.47 -3.50
C GLY A 254 3.02 -12.60 -4.07
N THR A 255 3.29 -13.68 -3.32
CA THR A 255 4.16 -14.77 -3.79
C THR A 255 3.79 -16.16 -3.28
N SER A 256 4.37 -17.19 -3.92
CA SER A 256 4.29 -18.58 -3.50
C SER A 256 5.18 -18.89 -2.29
N ASP A 257 4.94 -20.05 -1.68
CA ASP A 257 5.70 -20.54 -0.54
C ASP A 257 7.20 -20.68 -0.85
N ASP A 258 7.55 -21.21 -2.02
CA ASP A 258 8.95 -21.41 -2.42
C ASP A 258 9.77 -20.11 -2.44
N VAL A 259 9.18 -19.03 -2.96
CA VAL A 259 9.84 -17.70 -3.00
C VAL A 259 9.94 -17.12 -1.59
N ARG A 260 8.92 -17.33 -0.77
CA ARG A 260 8.90 -16.91 0.64
C ARG A 260 9.98 -17.62 1.44
N ASP A 261 10.14 -18.93 1.24
CA ASP A 261 11.16 -19.77 1.90
C ASP A 261 12.58 -19.35 1.47
N ASP A 262 12.79 -19.00 0.18
CA ASP A 262 14.08 -18.46 -0.29
C ASP A 262 14.43 -17.13 0.40
N ILE A 263 13.46 -16.21 0.52
CA ILE A 263 13.65 -14.95 1.26
C ILE A 263 14.01 -15.24 2.72
N GLY A 264 13.26 -16.11 3.38
CA GLY A 264 13.49 -16.50 4.78
C GLY A 264 14.87 -17.12 4.99
N GLY A 265 15.26 -18.04 4.10
CA GLY A 265 16.58 -18.70 4.14
C GLY A 265 17.73 -17.70 4.02
N ARG A 266 17.62 -16.70 3.17
CA ARG A 266 18.62 -15.62 3.00
C ARG A 266 18.75 -14.72 4.23
N LEU A 267 17.66 -14.48 4.92
CA LEU A 267 17.62 -13.60 6.11
C LEU A 267 17.88 -14.38 7.42
N GLY A 268 17.97 -15.71 7.36
CA GLY A 268 18.13 -16.59 8.52
C GLY A 268 16.93 -16.51 9.49
N LEU A 269 15.74 -16.21 8.96
CA LEU A 269 14.50 -16.08 9.70
C LEU A 269 13.33 -16.51 8.81
N ALA A 270 12.38 -17.27 9.34
CA ALA A 270 11.19 -17.66 8.58
C ALA A 270 10.42 -16.42 8.09
N ALA A 271 10.13 -16.38 6.80
CA ALA A 271 9.27 -15.37 6.23
C ALA A 271 7.81 -15.82 6.31
N GLU A 272 6.95 -14.93 6.78
CA GLU A 272 5.54 -15.21 7.05
C GLU A 272 4.65 -14.64 5.95
N PRO A 273 3.59 -15.33 5.52
CA PRO A 273 2.58 -14.75 4.63
C PRO A 273 1.75 -13.71 5.38
N VAL A 274 1.20 -12.75 4.65
CA VAL A 274 0.31 -11.75 5.26
C VAL A 274 -1.06 -12.37 5.53
N ASP A 275 -1.39 -12.58 6.81
CA ASP A 275 -2.68 -13.07 7.27
C ASP A 275 -3.52 -11.92 7.85
N VAL A 276 -4.65 -11.63 7.23
CA VAL A 276 -5.54 -10.54 7.64
C VAL A 276 -6.58 -10.95 8.69
N ARG A 277 -6.72 -12.24 9.00
CA ARG A 277 -7.74 -12.74 9.95
C ARG A 277 -7.62 -12.14 11.35
N PRO A 278 -6.41 -11.89 11.89
CA PRO A 278 -6.31 -11.22 13.19
C PRO A 278 -6.73 -9.75 13.15
N ALA A 279 -6.67 -9.09 11.97
CA ALA A 279 -7.09 -7.70 11.79
C ALA A 279 -8.59 -7.57 11.56
N ALA A 280 -9.15 -8.47 10.75
CA ALA A 280 -10.57 -8.52 10.42
C ALA A 280 -10.96 -9.99 10.22
N ASN A 281 -11.93 -10.47 11.00
CA ASN A 281 -12.41 -11.83 10.84
C ASN A 281 -12.90 -12.05 9.40
N VAL A 282 -12.40 -13.09 8.76
CA VAL A 282 -12.76 -13.44 7.38
C VAL A 282 -12.80 -14.95 7.22
N THR A 283 -13.85 -15.46 6.57
CA THR A 283 -13.90 -16.85 6.13
C THR A 283 -13.20 -16.93 4.77
N ALA A 284 -11.97 -17.43 4.78
CA ALA A 284 -11.18 -17.66 3.58
C ALA A 284 -10.50 -19.02 3.68
N GLU A 285 -10.48 -19.75 2.56
CA GLU A 285 -10.00 -21.12 2.50
C GLU A 285 -8.50 -21.21 2.19
N SER A 286 -7.90 -20.14 1.59
CA SER A 286 -6.49 -20.14 1.19
C SER A 286 -5.77 -18.86 1.57
N MET A 287 -4.45 -18.98 1.73
CA MET A 287 -3.57 -17.82 1.98
C MET A 287 -3.54 -16.85 0.80
N ASP A 288 -3.69 -17.33 -0.44
CA ASP A 288 -3.74 -16.47 -1.63
C ASP A 288 -4.93 -15.50 -1.58
N VAL A 289 -6.07 -15.96 -1.07
CA VAL A 289 -7.24 -15.08 -0.87
C VAL A 289 -6.96 -14.08 0.23
N LEU A 290 -6.39 -14.51 1.36
CA LEU A 290 -6.05 -13.62 2.48
C LEU A 290 -5.06 -12.54 2.06
N ASP A 291 -4.04 -12.92 1.29
CA ASP A 291 -3.06 -11.99 0.73
C ASP A 291 -3.70 -10.99 -0.24
N ALA A 292 -4.59 -11.46 -1.13
CA ALA A 292 -5.32 -10.58 -2.04
C ALA A 292 -6.25 -9.59 -1.34
N LEU A 293 -6.64 -9.83 -0.09
CA LEU A 293 -7.47 -8.93 0.72
C LEU A 293 -6.65 -7.94 1.54
N ALA A 294 -5.33 -8.17 1.69
CA ALA A 294 -4.50 -7.45 2.66
C ALA A 294 -4.53 -5.94 2.48
N ALA A 295 -4.32 -5.45 1.27
CA ALA A 295 -4.32 -4.01 1.00
C ALA A 295 -5.71 -3.38 1.23
N GLY A 296 -6.78 -4.06 0.81
CA GLY A 296 -8.15 -3.60 1.03
C GLY A 296 -8.56 -3.58 2.51
N VAL A 297 -8.16 -4.58 3.29
CA VAL A 297 -8.38 -4.60 4.76
C VAL A 297 -7.59 -3.47 5.42
N GLY A 298 -6.32 -3.30 5.05
CA GLY A 298 -5.45 -2.28 5.62
C GLY A 298 -5.97 -0.86 5.42
N VAL A 299 -6.44 -0.52 4.20
CA VAL A 299 -6.97 0.82 3.92
C VAL A 299 -8.26 1.12 4.70
N LEU A 300 -9.07 0.10 4.97
CA LEU A 300 -10.32 0.26 5.73
C LEU A 300 -10.11 0.30 7.24
N LEU A 301 -8.99 -0.24 7.74
CA LEU A 301 -8.69 -0.29 9.19
C LEU A 301 -7.69 0.78 9.65
N ARG A 302 -7.00 1.48 8.76
CA ARG A 302 -5.93 2.43 9.08
C ARG A 302 -6.32 3.50 10.11
N ASP A 303 -7.55 4.01 10.05
CA ASP A 303 -8.05 5.07 10.92
C ASP A 303 -8.78 4.54 12.17
N ARG A 304 -8.96 3.22 12.30
CA ARG A 304 -9.77 2.64 13.39
C ARG A 304 -9.01 2.46 14.70
N LYS A 305 -7.67 2.60 14.71
CA LYS A 305 -6.85 2.60 15.94
C LYS A 305 -6.86 3.93 16.71
N ALA A 306 -7.49 4.97 16.18
CA ALA A 306 -7.59 6.28 16.81
C ALA A 306 -8.90 6.49 17.60
N ALA A 307 -9.67 5.43 17.87
CA ALA A 307 -10.92 5.49 18.61
C ALA A 307 -10.85 4.67 19.90
#